data_07a02d629d978c9be53df62e00e9b317
#
_entry.id   07a02d629d978c9be53df62e00e9b317
#
_cell.length_a   1.000
_cell.length_b   1.000
_cell.length_c   1.000
_cell.angle_alpha   90.00
_cell.angle_beta   90.00
_cell.angle_gamma   90.00
#
_symmetry.space_group_name_H-M   'P 1'
#
loop_
_entity.id
_entity.type
_entity.pdbx_description
1 polymer ?
#
loop_
_entity_poly.entity_id
_entity_poly.type
_entity_poly.pdbx_seq_one_letter_code
_entity_poly.pdbx_strand_id
1 'polypeptide(L)'
;MQFNYLVIFTLMTLITLIVIILIKFIYRHNPHYNEQYGDEIVLFHSSERYKRRIWRFNLIEDLKNWQNKGKIKPMLNLKVIVGEFSEGTQEIIKHAANHKFESITIISGPKVFCEDKMEIYTLLDKYESVKYLILPKRPTKHFMIFNDSHLYIEKPHRHNDSRGSVGIMKVQPELIQIYNKNFSQMLKHARPLSKEEVLNQECYKY
;
A
#
# COMPACT_ATOMS: atom_id res chain seq x y z
N MET A 1 -59.30 2.60 -18.54
CA MET A 1 -58.68 2.27 -17.22
C MET A 1 -57.26 1.68 -17.28
N GLN A 2 -56.89 0.92 -18.28
CA GLN A 2 -55.52 0.31 -18.39
C GLN A 2 -54.35 1.31 -18.48
N PHE A 3 -54.55 2.48 -19.05
CA PHE A 3 -53.51 3.48 -19.23
C PHE A 3 -52.97 4.05 -17.89
N ASN A 4 -53.77 4.14 -16.86
CA ASN A 4 -53.35 4.66 -15.56
C ASN A 4 -52.47 3.68 -14.78
N TYR A 5 -52.64 2.38 -14.95
CA TYR A 5 -51.79 1.39 -14.27
C TYR A 5 -50.38 1.34 -14.82
N LEU A 6 -50.21 1.52 -16.15
CA LEU A 6 -48.87 1.57 -16.78
C LEU A 6 -48.09 2.79 -16.32
N VAL A 7 -48.74 3.96 -16.22
CA VAL A 7 -48.13 5.19 -15.75
C VAL A 7 -47.72 5.08 -14.29
N ILE A 8 -48.57 4.51 -13.43
CA ILE A 8 -48.25 4.29 -12.01
C ILE A 8 -47.09 3.31 -11.86
N PHE A 9 -47.04 2.23 -12.61
CA PHE A 9 -45.98 1.24 -12.56
C PHE A 9 -44.64 1.83 -13.01
N THR A 10 -44.60 2.61 -14.10
CA THR A 10 -43.41 3.28 -14.56
C THR A 10 -42.92 4.33 -13.57
N LEU A 11 -43.81 5.06 -12.91
CA LEU A 11 -43.46 6.04 -11.89
C LEU A 11 -42.82 5.37 -10.65
N MET A 12 -43.40 4.25 -10.20
CA MET A 12 -42.89 3.48 -9.05
C MET A 12 -41.51 2.88 -9.34
N THR A 13 -41.29 2.34 -10.54
CA THR A 13 -39.96 1.83 -10.94
C THR A 13 -38.91 2.93 -11.01
N LEU A 14 -39.28 4.11 -11.52
CA LEU A 14 -38.38 5.27 -11.57
C LEU A 14 -37.98 5.75 -10.15
N ILE A 15 -38.95 5.87 -9.26
CA ILE A 15 -38.72 6.25 -7.85
C ILE A 15 -37.80 5.23 -7.17
N THR A 16 -38.03 3.92 -7.37
CA THR A 16 -37.20 2.87 -6.79
C THR A 16 -35.77 2.96 -7.30
N LEU A 17 -35.57 3.25 -8.60
CA LEU A 17 -34.23 3.42 -9.19
C LEU A 17 -33.51 4.64 -8.60
N ILE A 18 -34.22 5.78 -8.44
CA ILE A 18 -33.69 6.99 -7.83
C ILE A 18 -33.28 6.73 -6.37
N VAL A 19 -34.11 6.02 -5.61
CA VAL A 19 -33.81 5.67 -4.21
C VAL A 19 -32.56 4.78 -4.12
N ILE A 20 -32.42 3.79 -5.00
CA ILE A 20 -31.22 2.92 -5.07
C ILE A 20 -29.97 3.75 -5.40
N ILE A 21 -30.07 4.69 -6.35
CA ILE A 21 -28.94 5.56 -6.72
C ILE A 21 -28.58 6.48 -5.54
N LEU A 22 -29.56 7.07 -4.87
CA LEU A 22 -29.33 7.92 -3.69
C LEU A 22 -28.72 7.14 -2.53
N ILE A 23 -29.21 5.94 -2.27
CA ILE A 23 -28.64 5.04 -1.26
C ILE A 23 -27.17 4.76 -1.61
N LYS A 24 -26.87 4.33 -2.85
CA LYS A 24 -25.48 4.11 -3.30
C LYS A 24 -24.62 5.36 -3.18
N PHE A 25 -25.16 6.53 -3.48
CA PHE A 25 -24.46 7.81 -3.38
C PHE A 25 -24.17 8.16 -1.91
N ILE A 26 -25.14 8.02 -1.02
CA ILE A 26 -24.99 8.26 0.43
C ILE A 26 -23.96 7.29 1.01
N TYR A 27 -24.06 6.00 0.68
CA TYR A 27 -23.07 4.98 1.14
C TYR A 27 -21.66 5.27 0.65
N ARG A 28 -21.52 5.79 -0.57
CA ARG A 28 -20.22 6.10 -1.16
C ARG A 28 -19.58 7.38 -0.58
N HIS A 29 -20.37 8.32 -0.09
CA HIS A 29 -19.93 9.65 0.34
C HIS A 29 -20.06 9.88 1.86
N ASN A 30 -20.51 8.91 2.64
CA ASN A 30 -20.62 9.05 4.08
C ASN A 30 -19.42 8.41 4.79
N PRO A 31 -18.38 9.18 5.15
CA PRO A 31 -17.19 8.67 5.80
C PRO A 31 -17.45 8.05 7.18
N HIS A 32 -18.55 8.44 7.84
CA HIS A 32 -18.93 7.91 9.16
C HIS A 32 -19.56 6.52 9.12
N TYR A 33 -20.07 6.08 7.97
CA TYR A 33 -20.69 4.76 7.86
C TYR A 33 -19.66 3.61 7.84
N ASN A 34 -18.42 3.91 7.36
CA ASN A 34 -17.34 2.93 7.28
C ASN A 34 -16.57 2.75 8.60
N GLU A 35 -16.75 3.64 9.58
CA GLU A 35 -16.10 3.50 10.89
C GLU A 35 -16.65 2.34 11.73
N GLN A 36 -17.86 1.86 11.42
CA GLN A 36 -18.57 0.85 12.21
C GLN A 36 -18.43 -0.60 11.71
N TYR A 37 -17.93 -0.83 10.47
CA TYR A 37 -18.08 -2.15 9.80
C TYR A 37 -16.78 -2.82 9.33
N GLY A 38 -15.62 -2.52 9.90
CA GLY A 38 -14.41 -3.30 9.65
C GLY A 38 -13.51 -2.75 8.53
N ASP A 39 -12.57 -3.57 8.11
CA ASP A 39 -11.54 -3.22 7.13
C ASP A 39 -12.15 -2.93 5.75
N GLU A 40 -11.79 -1.83 5.13
CA GLU A 40 -12.07 -1.59 3.72
C GLU A 40 -11.03 -2.35 2.89
N ILE A 41 -11.47 -3.40 2.20
CA ILE A 41 -10.61 -4.25 1.40
C ILE A 41 -10.78 -3.91 -0.08
N VAL A 42 -9.67 -3.57 -0.73
CA VAL A 42 -9.59 -3.34 -2.17
C VAL A 42 -8.77 -4.45 -2.81
N LEU A 43 -9.38 -5.20 -3.71
CA LEU A 43 -8.72 -6.25 -4.47
C LEU A 43 -8.25 -5.70 -5.82
N PHE A 44 -7.00 -5.99 -6.17
CA PHE A 44 -6.43 -5.59 -7.44
C PHE A 44 -6.09 -6.82 -8.28
N HIS A 45 -6.53 -6.82 -9.52
CA HIS A 45 -6.07 -7.79 -10.50
C HIS A 45 -4.61 -7.52 -10.90
N SER A 46 -3.91 -8.54 -11.36
CA SER A 46 -2.51 -8.45 -11.78
C SER A 46 -2.24 -7.39 -12.86
N SER A 47 -3.17 -7.25 -13.81
CA SER A 47 -3.10 -6.26 -14.89
C SER A 47 -3.31 -4.81 -14.41
N GLU A 48 -3.82 -4.60 -13.21
CA GLU A 48 -4.16 -3.28 -12.69
C GLU A 48 -2.98 -2.58 -12.00
N ARG A 49 -1.76 -2.68 -12.55
CA ARG A 49 -0.54 -2.07 -12.00
C ARG A 49 -0.71 -0.57 -11.71
N TYR A 50 -1.34 0.14 -12.63
CA TYR A 50 -1.60 1.57 -12.48
C TYR A 50 -2.52 1.86 -11.29
N LYS A 51 -3.65 1.15 -11.17
CA LYS A 51 -4.59 1.35 -10.05
C LYS A 51 -3.94 1.06 -8.71
N ARG A 52 -3.11 0.00 -8.62
CA ARG A 52 -2.35 -0.34 -7.40
C ARG A 52 -1.40 0.78 -6.99
N ARG A 53 -0.72 1.39 -7.96
CA ARG A 53 0.18 2.52 -7.72
C ARG A 53 -0.59 3.75 -7.24
N ILE A 54 -1.64 4.14 -7.94
CA ILE A 54 -2.49 5.29 -7.58
C ILE A 54 -3.09 5.11 -6.17
N TRP A 55 -3.58 3.93 -5.84
CA TRP A 55 -4.11 3.66 -4.50
C TRP A 55 -3.08 3.94 -3.40
N ARG A 56 -1.84 3.48 -3.57
CA ARG A 56 -0.76 3.71 -2.60
C ARG A 56 -0.34 5.18 -2.54
N PHE A 57 -0.33 5.89 -3.65
CA PHE A 57 -0.04 7.32 -3.69
C PHE A 57 -1.11 8.11 -2.94
N ASN A 58 -2.37 7.90 -3.27
CA ASN A 58 -3.48 8.58 -2.60
C ASN A 58 -3.47 8.31 -1.10
N LEU A 59 -3.19 7.07 -0.68
CA LEU A 59 -3.07 6.74 0.74
C LEU A 59 -1.95 7.54 1.45
N ILE A 60 -0.79 7.70 0.81
CA ILE A 60 0.31 8.51 1.36
C ILE A 60 -0.12 9.98 1.51
N GLU A 61 -0.79 10.53 0.51
CA GLU A 61 -1.32 11.90 0.53
C GLU A 61 -2.40 12.06 1.62
N ASP A 62 -3.32 11.12 1.74
CA ASP A 62 -4.36 11.12 2.76
C ASP A 62 -3.77 11.05 4.17
N LEU A 63 -2.81 10.17 4.40
CA LEU A 63 -2.11 10.07 5.68
C LEU A 63 -1.44 11.40 6.04
N LYS A 64 -0.79 12.06 5.07
CA LYS A 64 -0.18 13.37 5.28
C LYS A 64 -1.22 14.44 5.60
N ASN A 65 -2.33 14.44 4.88
CA ASN A 65 -3.43 15.35 5.12
C ASN A 65 -4.08 15.14 6.51
N TRP A 66 -4.23 13.87 6.92
CA TRP A 66 -4.77 13.54 8.25
C TRP A 66 -3.80 13.92 9.38
N GLN A 67 -2.49 13.74 9.15
CA GLN A 67 -1.45 14.23 10.07
C GLN A 67 -1.53 15.76 10.24
N ASN A 68 -1.58 16.48 9.14
CA ASN A 68 -1.66 17.95 9.16
C ASN A 68 -2.94 18.46 9.85
N LYS A 69 -4.02 17.68 9.79
CA LYS A 69 -5.30 17.98 10.50
C LYS A 69 -5.34 17.46 11.94
N GLY A 70 -4.25 16.90 12.46
CA GLY A 70 -4.19 16.33 13.81
C GLY A 70 -5.06 15.08 14.04
N LYS A 71 -5.49 14.42 12.96
CA LYS A 71 -6.37 13.23 13.03
C LYS A 71 -5.63 11.93 13.32
N ILE A 72 -4.33 11.89 13.09
CA ILE A 72 -3.47 10.73 13.32
C ILE A 72 -2.19 11.16 14.05
N LYS A 73 -1.41 10.16 14.52
CA LYS A 73 -0.15 10.40 15.22
C LYS A 73 0.80 11.28 14.39
N PRO A 74 1.61 12.13 15.05
CA PRO A 74 2.48 13.08 14.34
C PRO A 74 3.59 12.40 13.52
N MET A 75 3.98 11.16 13.83
CA MET A 75 5.06 10.44 13.12
C MET A 75 4.47 9.47 12.11
N LEU A 76 4.68 9.75 10.83
CA LEU A 76 4.34 8.83 9.75
C LEU A 76 5.46 7.82 9.50
N ASN A 77 5.11 6.56 9.40
CA ASN A 77 6.05 5.50 9.07
C ASN A 77 5.59 4.64 7.90
N LEU A 78 6.57 4.07 7.17
CA LEU A 78 6.34 3.10 6.12
C LEU A 78 7.29 1.92 6.32
N LYS A 79 6.72 0.72 6.47
CA LYS A 79 7.46 -0.54 6.58
C LYS A 79 7.23 -1.35 5.32
N VAL A 80 8.30 -1.79 4.68
CA VAL A 80 8.26 -2.46 3.37
C VAL A 80 9.00 -3.77 3.44
N ILE A 81 8.36 -4.86 3.05
CA ILE A 81 8.98 -6.16 2.80
C ILE A 81 8.78 -6.50 1.32
N VAL A 82 9.86 -6.65 0.59
CA VAL A 82 9.85 -6.98 -0.85
C VAL A 82 10.90 -8.04 -1.18
N GLY A 83 10.60 -8.89 -2.16
CA GLY A 83 11.61 -9.84 -2.67
C GLY A 83 12.61 -9.17 -3.59
N GLU A 84 12.15 -8.19 -4.34
CA GLU A 84 12.88 -7.41 -5.31
C GLU A 84 12.49 -5.93 -5.18
N PHE A 85 13.44 -5.05 -5.38
CA PHE A 85 13.23 -3.61 -5.30
C PHE A 85 12.81 -3.07 -6.67
N SER A 86 11.57 -3.36 -7.06
CA SER A 86 11.02 -2.97 -8.35
C SER A 86 10.78 -1.47 -8.47
N GLU A 87 10.75 -0.95 -9.71
CA GLU A 87 10.43 0.44 -10.04
C GLU A 87 9.17 0.94 -9.31
N GLY A 88 8.09 0.14 -9.30
CA GLY A 88 6.86 0.51 -8.61
C GLY A 88 6.99 0.60 -7.09
N THR A 89 7.96 -0.11 -6.48
CA THR A 89 8.30 0.03 -5.06
C THR A 89 9.12 1.29 -4.84
N GLN A 90 10.09 1.57 -5.71
CA GLN A 90 10.93 2.76 -5.68
C GLN A 90 10.09 4.04 -5.72
N GLU A 91 9.13 4.11 -6.64
CA GLU A 91 8.21 5.25 -6.79
C GLU A 91 7.39 5.51 -5.50
N ILE A 92 6.87 4.46 -4.86
CA ILE A 92 6.12 4.59 -3.61
C ILE A 92 7.00 5.12 -2.49
N ILE A 93 8.23 4.63 -2.38
CA ILE A 93 9.19 5.07 -1.36
C ILE A 93 9.58 6.53 -1.58
N LYS A 94 9.90 6.92 -2.83
CA LYS A 94 10.15 8.32 -3.18
C LYS A 94 8.97 9.22 -2.82
N HIS A 95 7.76 8.78 -3.14
CA HIS A 95 6.55 9.54 -2.84
C HIS A 95 6.36 9.73 -1.33
N ALA A 96 6.53 8.67 -0.53
CA ALA A 96 6.47 8.76 0.93
C ALA A 96 7.56 9.67 1.51
N ALA A 97 8.80 9.57 1.02
CA ALA A 97 9.91 10.40 1.45
C ALA A 97 9.69 11.88 1.10
N ASN A 98 9.17 12.18 -0.10
CA ASN A 98 8.81 13.55 -0.50
C ASN A 98 7.67 14.13 0.34
N HIS A 99 6.75 13.29 0.84
CA HIS A 99 5.70 13.67 1.79
C HIS A 99 6.18 13.67 3.25
N LYS A 100 7.49 13.60 3.48
CA LYS A 100 8.15 13.71 4.80
C LYS A 100 7.66 12.66 5.79
N PHE A 101 7.61 11.40 5.35
CA PHE A 101 7.52 10.28 6.27
C PHE A 101 8.79 10.22 7.11
N GLU A 102 8.67 10.19 8.41
CA GLU A 102 9.79 10.28 9.36
C GLU A 102 10.61 8.99 9.43
N SER A 103 10.01 7.87 9.07
CA SER A 103 10.68 6.57 9.03
C SER A 103 10.18 5.72 7.87
N ILE A 104 11.08 5.34 6.98
CA ILE A 104 10.82 4.42 5.87
C ILE A 104 11.82 3.28 5.99
N THR A 105 11.38 2.09 6.33
CA THR A 105 12.25 0.91 6.49
C THR A 105 11.92 -0.12 5.43
N ILE A 106 12.90 -0.44 4.62
CA ILE A 106 12.81 -1.39 3.51
C ILE A 106 13.62 -2.63 3.86
N ILE A 107 13.01 -3.80 3.79
CA ILE A 107 13.67 -5.09 3.94
C ILE A 107 13.49 -5.87 2.63
N SER A 108 14.60 -6.24 2.00
CA SER A 108 14.61 -6.98 0.73
C SER A 108 15.36 -8.30 0.82
N GLY A 109 15.46 -9.00 -0.30
CA GLY A 109 16.28 -10.20 -0.46
C GLY A 109 17.78 -9.93 -0.36
N PRO A 110 18.61 -10.98 -0.44
CA PRO A 110 20.05 -10.92 -0.13
C PRO A 110 20.87 -10.15 -1.16
N LYS A 111 20.36 -9.98 -2.36
CA LYS A 111 21.03 -9.25 -3.45
C LYS A 111 20.08 -8.25 -4.07
N VAL A 112 20.62 -7.13 -4.50
CA VAL A 112 19.93 -6.13 -5.31
C VAL A 112 20.15 -6.42 -6.79
N PHE A 113 19.25 -5.97 -7.66
CA PHE A 113 19.51 -5.96 -9.09
C PHE A 113 20.53 -4.88 -9.45
N CYS A 114 21.37 -5.13 -10.46
CA CYS A 114 22.40 -4.19 -10.84
C CYS A 114 21.83 -2.84 -11.26
N GLU A 115 20.67 -2.87 -11.92
CA GLU A 115 19.96 -1.68 -12.36
C GLU A 115 19.41 -0.85 -11.19
N ASP A 116 19.05 -1.49 -10.07
CA ASP A 116 18.47 -0.83 -8.91
C ASP A 116 19.50 -0.21 -7.97
N LYS A 117 20.80 -0.52 -8.11
CA LYS A 117 21.85 -0.04 -7.21
C LYS A 117 21.90 1.48 -7.10
N MET A 118 21.93 2.16 -8.22
CA MET A 118 22.01 3.63 -8.26
C MET A 118 20.78 4.27 -7.66
N GLU A 119 19.63 3.64 -7.83
CA GLU A 119 18.39 4.12 -7.25
C GLU A 119 18.37 3.99 -5.73
N ILE A 120 18.78 2.82 -5.21
CA ILE A 120 18.91 2.59 -3.76
C ILE A 120 19.93 3.54 -3.16
N TYR A 121 21.10 3.71 -3.81
CA TYR A 121 22.11 4.68 -3.40
C TYR A 121 21.50 6.08 -3.30
N THR A 122 20.81 6.54 -4.34
CA THR A 122 20.19 7.87 -4.40
C THR A 122 19.14 8.06 -3.29
N LEU A 123 18.35 7.03 -2.99
CA LEU A 123 17.37 7.08 -1.91
C LEU A 123 18.06 7.23 -0.54
N LEU A 124 19.10 6.46 -0.29
CA LEU A 124 19.86 6.51 0.97
C LEU A 124 20.65 7.81 1.13
N ASP A 125 21.12 8.37 0.03
CA ASP A 125 21.88 9.64 0.02
C ASP A 125 20.95 10.85 0.24
N LYS A 126 19.78 10.83 -0.39
CA LYS A 126 18.86 11.97 -0.41
C LYS A 126 17.95 12.06 0.81
N TYR A 127 17.57 10.91 1.39
CA TYR A 127 16.54 10.86 2.42
C TYR A 127 17.04 10.15 3.68
N GLU A 128 17.33 10.90 4.72
CA GLU A 128 17.75 10.38 6.04
C GLU A 128 16.69 9.47 6.69
N SER A 129 15.42 9.65 6.34
CA SER A 129 14.31 8.83 6.83
C SER A 129 14.29 7.40 6.25
N VAL A 130 15.07 7.15 5.18
CA VAL A 130 15.07 5.85 4.48
C VAL A 130 16.17 4.95 5.03
N LYS A 131 15.79 3.72 5.41
CA LYS A 131 16.69 2.64 5.79
C LYS A 131 16.47 1.45 4.88
N TYR A 132 17.54 0.94 4.30
CA TYR A 132 17.50 -0.24 3.44
C TYR A 132 18.25 -1.40 4.11
N LEU A 133 17.58 -2.53 4.24
CA LEU A 133 18.13 -3.72 4.88
C LEU A 133 17.97 -4.93 3.96
N ILE A 134 18.90 -5.87 4.09
CA ILE A 134 18.87 -7.11 3.32
C ILE A 134 18.78 -8.32 4.24
N LEU A 135 18.02 -9.30 3.81
CA LEU A 135 17.89 -10.61 4.45
C LEU A 135 18.89 -11.61 3.85
N PRO A 136 19.32 -12.62 4.61
CA PRO A 136 20.17 -13.69 4.07
C PRO A 136 19.43 -14.58 3.06
N LYS A 137 18.08 -14.55 3.06
CA LYS A 137 17.22 -15.28 2.13
C LYS A 137 16.10 -14.37 1.63
N ARG A 138 15.65 -14.62 0.39
CA ARG A 138 14.53 -13.87 -0.21
C ARG A 138 13.25 -14.04 0.63
N PRO A 139 12.57 -12.97 1.01
CA PRO A 139 11.32 -13.05 1.74
C PRO A 139 10.23 -13.70 0.89
N THR A 140 9.41 -14.53 1.54
CA THR A 140 8.28 -15.19 0.88
C THR A 140 6.98 -14.40 0.97
N LYS A 141 6.96 -13.34 1.79
CA LYS A 141 5.82 -12.45 1.96
C LYS A 141 6.22 -11.05 1.52
N HIS A 142 5.40 -10.44 0.68
CA HIS A 142 5.59 -9.06 0.24
C HIS A 142 4.43 -8.22 0.76
N PHE A 143 4.74 -7.17 1.50
CA PHE A 143 3.73 -6.26 2.03
C PHE A 143 4.32 -4.89 2.38
N MET A 144 3.43 -3.91 2.48
CA MET A 144 3.74 -2.58 2.99
C MET A 144 2.76 -2.26 4.12
N ILE A 145 3.26 -1.70 5.21
CA ILE A 145 2.47 -1.19 6.33
C ILE A 145 2.64 0.31 6.35
N PHE A 146 1.54 1.03 6.18
CA PHE A 146 1.50 2.48 6.21
C PHE A 146 0.96 2.93 7.56
N ASN A 147 1.77 3.64 8.32
CA ASN A 147 1.43 4.26 9.61
C ASN A 147 0.77 3.33 10.62
N ASP A 148 1.15 2.04 10.62
CA ASP A 148 0.58 0.99 11.49
C ASP A 148 -0.97 0.88 11.45
N SER A 149 -1.57 1.34 10.36
CA SER A 149 -3.04 1.40 10.21
C SER A 149 -3.56 0.92 8.86
N HIS A 150 -2.72 0.87 7.83
CA HIS A 150 -3.11 0.46 6.49
C HIS A 150 -2.12 -0.58 5.97
N LEU A 151 -2.62 -1.55 5.24
CA LEU A 151 -1.84 -2.69 4.79
C LEU A 151 -2.01 -2.89 3.28
N TYR A 152 -0.90 -3.04 2.59
CA TYR A 152 -0.88 -3.51 1.21
C TYR A 152 -0.13 -4.83 1.16
N ILE A 153 -0.79 -5.86 0.63
CA ILE A 153 -0.24 -7.21 0.53
C ILE A 153 -0.14 -7.56 -0.94
N GLU A 154 1.04 -8.00 -1.34
CA GLU A 154 1.28 -8.55 -2.67
C GLU A 154 1.60 -10.02 -2.55
N LYS A 155 0.97 -10.84 -3.38
CA LYS A 155 1.34 -12.26 -3.44
C LYS A 155 2.77 -12.38 -3.96
N PRO A 156 3.65 -13.16 -3.30
CA PRO A 156 5.00 -13.39 -3.82
C PRO A 156 4.89 -13.95 -5.22
N HIS A 157 5.50 -13.28 -6.17
CA HIS A 157 5.50 -13.73 -7.57
C HIS A 157 6.77 -14.52 -7.88
N ARG A 158 6.59 -15.61 -8.56
CA ARG A 158 7.65 -16.20 -9.38
C ARG A 158 7.68 -15.42 -10.70
N HIS A 159 8.82 -15.34 -11.35
CA HIS A 159 8.93 -14.81 -12.70
C HIS A 159 7.73 -15.26 -13.55
N ASN A 160 7.03 -14.33 -14.18
CA ASN A 160 5.84 -14.52 -15.04
C ASN A 160 4.51 -14.85 -14.34
N ASP A 161 4.41 -14.69 -13.02
CA ASP A 161 3.16 -14.98 -12.33
C ASP A 161 2.33 -13.69 -12.16
N SER A 162 1.19 -13.64 -12.84
CA SER A 162 0.26 -12.50 -12.84
C SER A 162 -0.63 -12.50 -11.60
N ARG A 163 -0.06 -12.36 -10.40
CA ARG A 163 -0.83 -12.38 -9.15
C ARG A 163 -1.35 -11.01 -8.77
N GLY A 164 -2.58 -11.00 -8.29
CA GLY A 164 -3.19 -9.80 -7.74
C GLY A 164 -2.61 -9.39 -6.39
N SER A 165 -2.99 -8.23 -5.95
CA SER A 165 -2.64 -7.67 -4.65
C SER A 165 -3.89 -7.19 -3.91
N VAL A 166 -3.75 -6.98 -2.62
CA VAL A 166 -4.82 -6.55 -1.73
C VAL A 166 -4.39 -5.30 -0.99
N GLY A 167 -5.18 -4.24 -1.12
CA GLY A 167 -5.07 -3.07 -0.26
C GLY A 167 -6.10 -3.15 0.85
N ILE A 168 -5.72 -2.89 2.08
CA ILE A 168 -6.61 -2.90 3.24
C ILE A 168 -6.45 -1.57 3.96
N MET A 169 -7.53 -0.80 4.04
CA MET A 169 -7.61 0.44 4.80
C MET A 169 -8.18 0.16 6.19
N LYS A 170 -7.82 0.98 7.17
CA LYS A 170 -8.33 0.89 8.55
C LYS A 170 -8.24 -0.53 9.11
N VAL A 171 -7.05 -1.12 9.02
CA VAL A 171 -6.80 -2.52 9.41
C VAL A 171 -7.13 -2.75 10.87
N GLN A 172 -7.86 -3.83 11.15
CA GLN A 172 -8.14 -4.25 12.53
C GLN A 172 -6.83 -4.44 13.33
N PRO A 173 -6.81 -4.07 14.61
CA PRO A 173 -5.60 -4.12 15.44
C PRO A 173 -4.91 -5.49 15.42
N GLU A 174 -5.68 -6.56 15.41
CA GLU A 174 -5.17 -7.94 15.43
C GLU A 174 -4.41 -8.27 14.14
N LEU A 175 -4.95 -7.88 12.99
CA LEU A 175 -4.32 -8.12 11.70
C LEU A 175 -3.04 -7.30 11.55
N ILE A 176 -3.07 -6.01 11.91
CA ILE A 176 -1.87 -5.16 11.84
C ILE A 176 -0.78 -5.65 12.79
N GLN A 177 -1.13 -6.16 13.98
CA GLN A 177 -0.18 -6.76 14.91
C GLN A 177 0.52 -7.98 14.33
N ILE A 178 -0.19 -8.85 13.59
CA ILE A 178 0.40 -10.01 12.90
C ILE A 178 1.45 -9.55 11.90
N TYR A 179 1.15 -8.55 11.08
CA TYR A 179 2.09 -8.04 10.07
C TYR A 179 3.26 -7.28 10.71
N ASN A 180 3.03 -6.51 11.76
CA ASN A 180 4.10 -5.87 12.54
C ASN A 180 5.01 -6.90 13.21
N LYS A 181 4.46 -8.00 13.75
CA LYS A 181 5.26 -9.11 14.29
C LYS A 181 6.11 -9.76 13.21
N ASN A 182 5.53 -10.04 12.03
CA ASN A 182 6.28 -10.56 10.88
C ASN A 182 7.41 -9.61 10.47
N PHE A 183 7.13 -8.31 10.37
CA PHE A 183 8.14 -7.30 10.06
C PHE A 183 9.26 -7.30 11.10
N SER A 184 8.93 -7.27 12.38
CA SER A 184 9.90 -7.26 13.49
C SER A 184 10.75 -8.54 13.53
N GLN A 185 10.19 -9.69 13.17
CA GLN A 185 10.95 -10.93 13.04
C GLN A 185 11.97 -10.85 11.90
N MET A 186 11.57 -10.36 10.73
CA MET A 186 12.48 -10.19 9.60
C MET A 186 13.56 -9.15 9.91
N LEU A 187 13.19 -8.06 10.59
CA LEU A 187 14.14 -7.01 10.99
C LEU A 187 15.28 -7.54 11.87
N LYS A 188 15.02 -8.51 12.75
CA LYS A 188 16.04 -9.15 13.61
C LYS A 188 17.11 -9.91 12.80
N HIS A 189 16.78 -10.37 11.62
CA HIS A 189 17.67 -11.14 10.74
C HIS A 189 18.20 -10.32 9.56
N ALA A 190 17.72 -9.10 9.42
CA ALA A 190 18.10 -8.21 8.33
C ALA A 190 19.36 -7.41 8.71
N ARG A 191 20.27 -7.26 7.77
CA ARG A 191 21.46 -6.42 7.91
C ARG A 191 21.23 -5.08 7.20
N PRO A 192 21.47 -3.95 7.88
CA PRO A 192 21.45 -2.65 7.20
C PRO A 192 22.51 -2.60 6.11
N LEU A 193 22.20 -1.88 5.05
CA LEU A 193 23.07 -1.65 3.93
C LEU A 193 23.37 -0.14 3.85
N SER A 194 24.62 0.25 3.97
CA SER A 194 25.01 1.64 3.77
C SER A 194 25.00 2.01 2.28
N LYS A 195 24.97 3.29 1.96
CA LYS A 195 24.98 3.74 0.58
C LYS A 195 26.25 3.32 -0.17
N GLU A 196 27.40 3.29 0.51
CA GLU A 196 28.67 2.84 -0.04
C GLU A 196 28.67 1.33 -0.31
N GLU A 197 28.09 0.54 0.63
CA GLU A 197 27.94 -0.90 0.46
C GLU A 197 27.04 -1.27 -0.71
N VAL A 198 25.99 -0.47 -1.01
CA VAL A 198 25.08 -0.71 -2.14
C VAL A 198 25.86 -0.82 -3.46
N LEU A 199 26.80 0.11 -3.69
CA LEU A 199 27.58 0.14 -4.94
C LEU A 199 28.52 -1.05 -5.05
N ASN A 200 29.08 -1.50 -3.94
CA ASN A 200 30.06 -2.59 -3.88
C ASN A 200 29.46 -3.99 -3.74
N GLN A 201 28.14 -4.09 -3.49
CA GLN A 201 27.47 -5.39 -3.31
C GLN A 201 27.41 -6.17 -4.62
N GLU A 202 27.53 -7.50 -4.52
CA GLU A 202 27.16 -8.38 -5.63
C GLU A 202 25.70 -8.17 -6.03
N CYS A 203 25.43 -8.14 -7.31
CA CYS A 203 24.10 -7.91 -7.82
C CYS A 203 23.65 -8.98 -8.80
N TYR A 204 22.33 -9.14 -8.96
CA TYR A 204 21.76 -9.94 -10.04
C TYR A 204 21.76 -9.13 -11.34
N LYS A 205 22.15 -9.77 -12.44
CA LYS A 205 21.86 -9.29 -13.80
C LYS A 205 20.61 -10.00 -14.29
N TYR A 206 19.72 -9.28 -14.96
CA TYR A 206 18.62 -9.88 -15.68
C TYR A 206 19.12 -10.72 -16.85
#